data_1693e5cf5ceb3e8facae22a9fa08278b
#
_entry.id   1693e5cf5ceb3e8facae22a9fa08278b
#
_cell.length_a   1.000
_cell.length_b   1.000
_cell.length_c   1.000
_cell.angle_alpha   90.00
_cell.angle_beta   90.00
_cell.angle_gamma   90.00
#
_symmetry.space_group_name_H-M   'P 1'
#
loop_
_entity.id
_entity.type
_entity.pdbx_description
1 polymer ?
#
loop_
_entity_poly.entity_id
_entity_poly.type
_entity_poly.pdbx_seq_one_letter_code
_entity_poly.pdbx_strand_id
1 'polypeptide(L)'
;MRFALSPVARLSVVPGSLWAASGQSALESARVLVVSARATSTAILKNLVLPGIGHFTILDHEPVSHADAGNNFFLEGFDSVGKNRATEAVRLLAELNDSVEGVADARKLSNVLDTNPEWLATFTIVIAHNLDDGLLDRLSSVLWNDPACPPFVVVRSAGFLAEFFIQFHEHTSEHIFIYQSPI
;
A
#
# COMPACT_ATOMS: atom_id res chain seq x y z
N MET A 1 -38.00 -21.55 18.62
CA MET A 1 -37.47 -21.82 17.26
C MET A 1 -36.31 -20.88 17.02
N ARG A 2 -35.05 -21.34 17.16
CA ARG A 2 -33.84 -20.51 16.98
C ARG A 2 -33.37 -20.68 15.54
N PHE A 3 -33.45 -19.63 14.75
CA PHE A 3 -32.81 -19.62 13.43
C PHE A 3 -31.31 -19.35 13.63
N ALA A 4 -30.52 -20.38 13.53
CA ALA A 4 -29.06 -20.26 13.42
C ALA A 4 -28.73 -19.85 11.99
N LEU A 5 -28.37 -18.58 11.79
CA LEU A 5 -27.81 -18.11 10.52
C LEU A 5 -26.38 -18.64 10.41
N SER A 6 -26.10 -19.32 9.30
CA SER A 6 -24.77 -19.87 8.96
C SER A 6 -23.72 -18.77 8.94
N PRO A 7 -22.50 -18.99 9.49
CA PRO A 7 -21.43 -18.00 9.48
C PRO A 7 -21.00 -17.54 8.09
N VAL A 8 -21.18 -18.38 7.07
CA VAL A 8 -20.78 -18.11 5.67
C VAL A 8 -21.68 -17.05 5.02
N ALA A 9 -22.97 -16.95 5.42
CA ALA A 9 -23.88 -15.96 4.85
C ALA A 9 -23.60 -14.51 5.30
N ARG A 10 -22.82 -14.31 6.36
CA ARG A 10 -22.47 -12.96 6.86
C ARG A 10 -21.26 -12.34 6.16
N LEU A 11 -20.36 -13.15 5.60
CA LEU A 11 -19.17 -12.66 4.91
C LEU A 11 -19.41 -12.28 3.45
N SER A 12 -20.41 -12.89 2.79
CA SER A 12 -20.70 -12.62 1.38
C SER A 12 -21.57 -11.38 1.11
N VAL A 13 -22.15 -10.77 2.15
CA VAL A 13 -23.05 -9.60 1.99
C VAL A 13 -22.33 -8.26 2.20
N VAL A 14 -21.20 -8.25 2.88
CA VAL A 14 -20.50 -7.00 3.24
C VAL A 14 -19.60 -6.44 2.13
N PRO A 15 -18.86 -7.21 1.32
CA PRO A 15 -18.03 -6.65 0.25
C PRO A 15 -18.85 -6.09 -0.93
N GLY A 16 -19.95 -6.72 -1.28
CA GLY A 16 -20.75 -6.31 -2.44
C GLY A 16 -21.66 -5.09 -2.24
N SER A 17 -21.84 -4.63 -1.01
CA SER A 17 -22.70 -3.49 -0.69
C SER A 17 -21.95 -2.17 -0.46
N LEU A 18 -20.65 -2.23 -0.16
CA LEU A 18 -19.82 -1.04 0.05
C LEU A 18 -19.15 -0.54 -1.23
N TRP A 19 -18.88 -1.43 -2.19
CA TRP A 19 -18.21 -1.11 -3.44
C TRP A 19 -19.07 -1.63 -4.60
N ALA A 20 -19.27 -0.83 -5.65
CA ALA A 20 -19.82 -1.37 -6.90
C ALA A 20 -18.89 -2.50 -7.41
N ALA A 21 -19.42 -3.43 -8.21
CA ALA A 21 -18.63 -4.55 -8.75
C ALA A 21 -17.33 -4.07 -9.47
N SER A 22 -17.37 -2.90 -10.09
CA SER A 22 -16.23 -2.24 -10.72
C SER A 22 -15.15 -1.83 -9.69
N GLY A 23 -15.54 -1.38 -8.50
CA GLY A 23 -14.60 -1.02 -7.43
C GLY A 23 -13.88 -2.23 -6.85
N GLN A 24 -14.57 -3.36 -6.68
CA GLN A 24 -13.96 -4.61 -6.23
C GLN A 24 -12.95 -5.13 -7.27
N SER A 25 -13.32 -5.13 -8.54
CA SER A 25 -12.42 -5.55 -9.63
C SER A 25 -11.19 -4.63 -9.74
N ALA A 26 -11.37 -3.31 -9.55
CA ALA A 26 -10.26 -2.36 -9.53
C ALA A 26 -9.31 -2.63 -8.35
N LEU A 27 -9.84 -2.97 -7.17
CA LEU A 27 -9.04 -3.33 -6.00
C LEU A 27 -8.24 -4.61 -6.25
N GLU A 28 -8.88 -5.67 -6.76
CA GLU A 28 -8.24 -6.96 -7.06
C GLU A 28 -7.20 -6.87 -8.19
N SER A 29 -7.30 -5.88 -9.07
CA SER A 29 -6.30 -5.61 -10.11
C SER A 29 -5.21 -4.63 -9.67
N ALA A 30 -5.35 -4.00 -8.49
CA ALA A 30 -4.40 -3.01 -8.03
C ALA A 30 -3.00 -3.60 -7.75
N ARG A 31 -1.98 -2.86 -8.19
CA ARG A 31 -0.56 -3.16 -7.97
C ARG A 31 0.07 -2.01 -7.20
N VAL A 32 0.30 -2.21 -5.92
CA VAL A 32 0.75 -1.17 -5.01
C VAL A 32 2.27 -1.26 -4.81
N LEU A 33 3.00 -0.18 -5.07
CA LEU A 33 4.39 -0.05 -4.65
C LEU A 33 4.46 0.75 -3.36
N VAL A 34 5.13 0.21 -2.35
CA VAL A 34 5.45 0.94 -1.13
C VAL A 34 6.96 1.09 -0.99
N VAL A 35 7.42 2.32 -0.87
CA VAL A 35 8.82 2.63 -0.62
C VAL A 35 9.01 2.87 0.86
N SER A 36 9.92 2.08 1.46
CA SER A 36 10.19 2.00 2.91
C SER A 36 9.20 1.10 3.68
N ALA A 37 9.71 0.06 4.35
CA ALA A 37 8.94 -0.93 5.13
C ALA A 37 8.86 -0.57 6.62
N ARG A 38 8.69 0.70 6.96
CA ARG A 38 8.57 1.16 8.37
C ARG A 38 7.16 0.89 8.91
N ALA A 39 6.95 1.05 10.20
CA ALA A 39 5.70 0.76 10.89
C ALA A 39 4.45 1.39 10.24
N THR A 40 4.51 2.67 9.85
CA THR A 40 3.38 3.36 9.21
C THR A 40 3.06 2.78 7.83
N SER A 41 4.06 2.52 7.00
CA SER A 41 3.86 1.97 5.65
C SER A 41 3.33 0.54 5.69
N THR A 42 3.82 -0.29 6.60
CA THR A 42 3.27 -1.65 6.79
C THR A 42 1.85 -1.64 7.35
N ALA A 43 1.51 -0.67 8.22
CA ALA A 43 0.14 -0.47 8.70
C ALA A 43 -0.82 0.00 7.58
N ILE A 44 -0.35 0.83 6.65
CA ILE A 44 -1.10 1.18 5.44
C ILE A 44 -1.35 -0.08 4.59
N LEU A 45 -0.30 -0.84 4.30
CA LEU A 45 -0.41 -2.08 3.52
C LEU A 45 -1.37 -3.10 4.16
N LYS A 46 -1.34 -3.27 5.47
CA LYS A 46 -2.31 -4.12 6.18
C LYS A 46 -3.75 -3.77 5.78
N ASN A 47 -4.08 -2.48 5.76
CA ASN A 47 -5.44 -2.02 5.45
C ASN A 47 -5.81 -2.18 3.96
N LEU A 48 -4.84 -2.39 3.08
CA LEU A 48 -5.03 -2.69 1.66
C LEU A 48 -5.04 -4.20 1.38
N VAL A 49 -4.20 -4.97 2.08
CA VAL A 49 -4.11 -6.43 1.94
C VAL A 49 -5.37 -7.11 2.46
N LEU A 50 -5.88 -6.69 3.62
CA LEU A 50 -7.08 -7.30 4.22
C LEU A 50 -8.31 -7.28 3.30
N PRO A 51 -8.66 -6.19 2.61
CA PRO A 51 -9.78 -6.18 1.65
C PRO A 51 -9.44 -6.83 0.30
N GLY A 52 -8.20 -7.26 0.04
CA GLY A 52 -7.83 -8.06 -1.11
C GLY A 52 -7.35 -7.25 -2.32
N ILE A 53 -6.36 -6.36 -2.15
CA ILE A 53 -5.62 -5.83 -3.31
C ILE A 53 -4.96 -6.99 -4.09
N GLY A 54 -4.78 -6.84 -5.40
CA GLY A 54 -4.20 -7.92 -6.21
C GLY A 54 -2.73 -8.18 -5.89
N HIS A 55 -1.94 -7.11 -5.75
CA HIS A 55 -0.49 -7.24 -5.58
C HIS A 55 0.10 -6.05 -4.81
N PHE A 56 1.12 -6.32 -3.98
CA PHE A 56 1.96 -5.27 -3.44
C PHE A 56 3.45 -5.60 -3.55
N THR A 57 4.25 -4.56 -3.73
CA THR A 57 5.72 -4.64 -3.67
C THR A 57 6.21 -3.69 -2.59
N ILE A 58 7.12 -4.14 -1.75
CA ILE A 58 7.86 -3.27 -0.82
C ILE A 58 9.28 -3.10 -1.34
N LEU A 59 9.65 -1.86 -1.68
CA LEU A 59 11.02 -1.48 -2.04
C LEU A 59 11.72 -0.92 -0.81
N ASP A 60 12.62 -1.70 -0.21
CA ASP A 60 13.41 -1.28 0.93
C ASP A 60 14.69 -2.10 1.07
N HIS A 61 15.83 -1.44 0.95
CA HIS A 61 17.15 -2.09 1.03
C HIS A 61 17.71 -2.15 2.46
N GLU A 62 17.11 -1.41 3.39
CA GLU A 62 17.63 -1.28 4.75
C GLU A 62 17.44 -2.58 5.56
N PRO A 63 18.39 -2.88 6.47
CA PRO A 63 18.17 -3.92 7.46
C PRO A 63 17.22 -3.45 8.56
N VAL A 64 16.56 -4.39 9.19
CA VAL A 64 15.75 -4.14 10.38
C VAL A 64 16.64 -3.63 11.51
N SER A 65 16.34 -2.46 12.05
CA SER A 65 16.98 -1.89 13.23
C SER A 65 16.28 -2.33 14.52
N HIS A 66 16.93 -2.11 15.67
CA HIS A 66 16.30 -2.33 16.99
C HIS A 66 15.04 -1.46 17.19
N ALA A 67 15.06 -0.23 16.63
CA ALA A 67 13.89 0.66 16.68
C ALA A 67 12.73 0.11 15.85
N ASP A 68 13.00 -0.42 14.64
CA ASP A 68 11.98 -1.06 13.81
C ASP A 68 11.37 -2.27 14.53
N ALA A 69 12.22 -3.13 15.12
CA ALA A 69 11.79 -4.32 15.85
C ALA A 69 10.87 -4.02 17.04
N GLY A 70 11.05 -2.85 17.66
CA GLY A 70 10.25 -2.41 18.81
C GLY A 70 8.91 -1.74 18.44
N ASN A 71 8.71 -1.35 17.18
CA ASN A 71 7.54 -0.54 16.80
C ASN A 71 6.77 -1.02 15.56
N ASN A 72 7.32 -1.96 14.80
CA ASN A 72 6.68 -2.47 13.60
C ASN A 72 6.05 -3.84 13.86
N PHE A 73 4.73 -3.91 13.82
CA PHE A 73 3.96 -5.14 14.05
C PHE A 73 4.26 -6.24 13.02
N PHE A 74 4.70 -5.88 11.81
CA PHE A 74 5.03 -6.80 10.73
C PHE A 74 6.52 -7.17 10.70
N LEU A 75 7.10 -7.34 11.88
CA LEU A 75 8.43 -7.91 12.11
C LEU A 75 8.35 -8.90 13.27
N GLU A 76 9.20 -9.92 13.29
CA GLU A 76 9.29 -10.87 14.41
C GLU A 76 10.12 -10.31 15.59
N GLY A 77 9.84 -9.08 15.96
CA GLY A 77 10.55 -8.42 17.03
C GLY A 77 12.09 -8.45 16.81
N PHE A 78 12.83 -8.77 17.85
CA PHE A 78 14.29 -8.76 17.80
C PHE A 78 14.90 -9.86 16.92
N ASP A 79 14.15 -10.92 16.61
CA ASP A 79 14.61 -12.01 15.72
C ASP A 79 14.73 -11.54 14.25
N SER A 80 14.08 -10.44 13.89
CA SER A 80 14.18 -9.80 12.57
C SER A 80 15.39 -8.85 12.46
N VAL A 81 16.03 -8.43 13.57
CA VAL A 81 17.11 -7.44 13.54
C VAL A 81 18.27 -7.90 12.65
N GLY A 82 18.70 -7.02 11.77
CA GLY A 82 19.78 -7.25 10.81
C GLY A 82 19.34 -7.95 9.51
N LYS A 83 18.14 -8.54 9.45
CA LYS A 83 17.57 -9.06 8.20
C LYS A 83 17.05 -7.94 7.32
N ASN A 84 16.87 -8.18 6.00
CA ASN A 84 16.28 -7.17 5.12
C ASN A 84 14.84 -6.85 5.53
N ARG A 85 14.55 -5.55 5.70
CA ARG A 85 13.28 -5.06 6.25
C ARG A 85 12.09 -5.33 5.32
N ALA A 86 12.26 -5.19 4.00
CA ALA A 86 11.21 -5.52 3.05
C ALA A 86 10.84 -7.01 3.09
N THR A 87 11.83 -7.89 3.12
CA THR A 87 11.64 -9.34 3.15
C THR A 87 10.87 -9.80 4.38
N GLU A 88 11.25 -9.29 5.56
CA GLU A 88 10.57 -9.63 6.81
C GLU A 88 9.13 -9.13 6.82
N ALA A 89 8.91 -7.87 6.40
CA ALA A 89 7.57 -7.29 6.38
C ALA A 89 6.63 -7.98 5.36
N VAL A 90 7.11 -8.28 4.16
CA VAL A 90 6.32 -8.96 3.13
C VAL A 90 5.87 -10.33 3.61
N ARG A 91 6.76 -11.10 4.25
CA ARG A 91 6.44 -12.42 4.75
C ARG A 91 5.23 -12.41 5.69
N LEU A 92 5.20 -11.49 6.66
CA LEU A 92 4.10 -11.40 7.64
C LEU A 92 2.84 -10.72 7.06
N LEU A 93 2.99 -9.78 6.13
CA LEU A 93 1.84 -9.17 5.44
C LEU A 93 1.12 -10.16 4.54
N ALA A 94 1.86 -11.03 3.86
CA ALA A 94 1.28 -12.07 2.99
C ALA A 94 0.42 -13.09 3.76
N GLU A 95 0.71 -13.32 5.05
CA GLU A 95 -0.11 -14.20 5.91
C GLU A 95 -1.51 -13.65 6.20
N LEU A 96 -1.77 -12.36 5.95
CA LEU A 96 -3.07 -11.75 6.21
C LEU A 96 -4.15 -12.15 5.18
N ASN A 97 -3.74 -12.45 3.95
CA ASN A 97 -4.67 -12.79 2.88
C ASN A 97 -3.95 -13.57 1.76
N ASP A 98 -4.24 -14.86 1.67
CA ASP A 98 -3.62 -15.78 0.71
C ASP A 98 -3.91 -15.45 -0.76
N SER A 99 -4.89 -14.59 -1.04
CA SER A 99 -5.22 -14.14 -2.40
C SER A 99 -4.38 -12.96 -2.87
N VAL A 100 -3.57 -12.36 -1.99
CA VAL A 100 -2.75 -11.17 -2.29
C VAL A 100 -1.30 -11.57 -2.51
N GLU A 101 -0.74 -11.19 -3.66
CA GLU A 101 0.65 -11.44 -3.96
C GLU A 101 1.56 -10.35 -3.37
N GLY A 102 2.48 -10.72 -2.49
CA GLY A 102 3.48 -9.83 -1.88
C GLY A 102 4.89 -10.07 -2.41
N VAL A 103 5.59 -9.01 -2.82
CA VAL A 103 6.99 -9.07 -3.32
C VAL A 103 7.87 -8.13 -2.51
N ALA A 104 9.02 -8.65 -2.06
CA ALA A 104 10.08 -7.85 -1.45
C ALA A 104 11.15 -7.49 -2.47
N ASP A 105 11.49 -6.22 -2.57
CA ASP A 105 12.57 -5.71 -3.41
C ASP A 105 13.62 -5.00 -2.54
N ALA A 106 14.80 -5.58 -2.46
CA ALA A 106 15.90 -5.06 -1.65
C ALA A 106 16.81 -4.06 -2.39
N ARG A 107 16.43 -3.63 -3.61
CA ARG A 107 17.18 -2.61 -4.34
C ARG A 107 17.09 -1.25 -3.64
N LYS A 108 18.10 -0.43 -3.80
CA LYS A 108 18.03 0.99 -3.38
C LYS A 108 17.13 1.76 -4.34
N LEU A 109 16.26 2.62 -3.80
CA LEU A 109 15.43 3.50 -4.62
C LEU A 109 16.28 4.32 -5.60
N SER A 110 17.42 4.87 -5.15
CA SER A 110 18.32 5.61 -6.04
C SER A 110 18.74 4.81 -7.27
N ASN A 111 19.09 3.54 -7.07
CA ASN A 111 19.49 2.67 -8.18
C ASN A 111 18.32 2.41 -9.14
N VAL A 112 17.10 2.22 -8.64
CA VAL A 112 15.90 2.06 -9.48
C VAL A 112 15.67 3.31 -10.32
N LEU A 113 15.77 4.49 -9.71
CA LEU A 113 15.61 5.77 -10.41
C LEU A 113 16.70 6.04 -11.45
N ASP A 114 17.91 5.50 -11.25
CA ASP A 114 19.03 5.69 -12.17
C ASP A 114 19.04 4.68 -13.33
N THR A 115 18.55 3.46 -13.10
CA THR A 115 18.78 2.35 -14.06
C THR A 115 17.50 1.77 -14.66
N ASN A 116 16.35 1.93 -14.03
CA ASN A 116 15.08 1.35 -14.47
C ASN A 116 13.86 2.15 -13.95
N PRO A 117 13.77 3.46 -14.24
CA PRO A 117 12.64 4.27 -13.77
C PRO A 117 11.30 3.83 -14.37
N GLU A 118 11.29 3.26 -15.59
CA GLU A 118 10.10 2.75 -16.27
C GLU A 118 9.39 1.63 -15.49
N TRP A 119 10.10 0.94 -14.61
CA TRP A 119 9.51 -0.05 -13.71
C TRP A 119 8.40 0.53 -12.83
N LEU A 120 8.47 1.81 -12.48
CA LEU A 120 7.46 2.50 -11.70
C LEU A 120 6.09 2.53 -12.40
N ALA A 121 6.06 2.61 -13.73
CA ALA A 121 4.83 2.58 -14.51
C ALA A 121 4.10 1.22 -14.50
N THR A 122 4.72 0.16 -13.98
CA THR A 122 4.07 -1.16 -13.82
C THR A 122 3.12 -1.23 -12.63
N PHE A 123 3.09 -0.22 -11.77
CA PHE A 123 2.21 -0.13 -10.61
C PHE A 123 0.99 0.74 -10.91
N THR A 124 -0.07 0.60 -10.10
CA THR A 124 -1.27 1.43 -10.16
C THR A 124 -1.24 2.57 -9.15
N ILE A 125 -0.38 2.49 -8.15
CA ILE A 125 -0.13 3.51 -7.15
C ILE A 125 1.25 3.33 -6.51
N VAL A 126 1.93 4.43 -6.24
CA VAL A 126 3.19 4.46 -5.47
C VAL A 126 2.95 5.19 -4.16
N ILE A 127 3.36 4.58 -3.04
CA ILE A 127 3.28 5.17 -1.71
C ILE A 127 4.69 5.25 -1.13
N ALA A 128 5.10 6.43 -0.69
CA ALA A 128 6.38 6.63 -0.01
C ALA A 128 6.18 7.16 1.40
N HIS A 129 6.94 6.60 2.35
CA HIS A 129 6.87 6.98 3.75
C HIS A 129 8.23 7.44 4.27
N ASN A 130 8.28 8.67 4.80
CA ASN A 130 9.45 9.26 5.43
C ASN A 130 10.75 9.11 4.61
N LEU A 131 10.68 9.34 3.29
CA LEU A 131 11.88 9.47 2.47
C LEU A 131 12.62 10.77 2.80
N ASP A 132 13.93 10.76 2.59
CA ASP A 132 14.69 12.02 2.58
C ASP A 132 14.25 12.91 1.40
N ASP A 133 14.39 14.23 1.57
CA ASP A 133 13.87 15.20 0.62
C ASP A 133 14.49 15.04 -0.78
N GLY A 134 15.79 14.69 -0.87
CA GLY A 134 16.46 14.51 -2.15
C GLY A 134 15.91 13.30 -2.94
N LEU A 135 15.65 12.17 -2.29
CA LEU A 135 15.03 11.02 -2.93
C LEU A 135 13.55 11.26 -3.22
N LEU A 136 12.85 11.98 -2.35
CA LEU A 136 11.46 12.35 -2.55
C LEU A 136 11.29 13.23 -3.80
N ASP A 137 12.10 14.27 -3.95
CA ASP A 137 12.06 15.18 -5.10
C ASP A 137 12.38 14.45 -6.41
N ARG A 138 13.37 13.55 -6.38
CA ARG A 138 13.71 12.73 -7.55
C ARG A 138 12.59 11.78 -7.95
N LEU A 139 12.01 11.06 -6.99
CA LEU A 139 10.91 10.13 -7.24
C LEU A 139 9.69 10.90 -7.76
N SER A 140 9.32 12.00 -7.12
CA SER A 140 8.23 12.88 -7.54
C SER A 140 8.44 13.39 -8.96
N SER A 141 9.65 13.84 -9.31
CA SER A 141 9.99 14.32 -10.64
C SER A 141 9.89 13.25 -11.71
N VAL A 142 10.37 12.03 -11.42
CA VAL A 142 10.27 10.89 -12.36
C VAL A 142 8.80 10.54 -12.61
N LEU A 143 8.00 10.42 -11.55
CA LEU A 143 6.58 10.09 -11.65
C LEU A 143 5.77 11.21 -12.33
N TRP A 144 6.18 12.47 -12.18
CA TRP A 144 5.50 13.61 -12.80
C TRP A 144 5.82 13.76 -14.29
N ASN A 145 7.05 13.47 -14.69
CA ASN A 145 7.51 13.68 -16.06
C ASN A 145 6.99 12.63 -17.04
N ASP A 146 6.51 11.50 -16.56
CA ASP A 146 5.93 10.43 -17.38
C ASP A 146 4.42 10.24 -17.06
N PRO A 147 3.52 10.66 -17.96
CA PRO A 147 2.06 10.49 -17.77
C PRO A 147 1.62 9.03 -17.65
N ALA A 148 2.43 8.05 -18.06
CA ALA A 148 2.15 6.63 -17.86
C ALA A 148 2.37 6.18 -16.42
N CYS A 149 3.08 6.99 -15.61
CA CYS A 149 3.33 6.68 -14.21
C CYS A 149 2.06 6.85 -13.35
N PRO A 150 1.96 6.01 -12.29
CA PRO A 150 0.80 6.02 -11.41
C PRO A 150 0.76 7.25 -10.49
N PRO A 151 -0.40 7.52 -9.85
CA PRO A 151 -0.50 8.45 -8.73
C PRO A 151 0.53 8.14 -7.64
N PHE A 152 1.05 9.20 -7.04
CA PHE A 152 2.06 9.14 -6.00
C PHE A 152 1.52 9.69 -4.68
N VAL A 153 1.53 8.87 -3.64
CA VAL A 153 1.11 9.24 -2.29
C VAL A 153 2.34 9.38 -1.40
N VAL A 154 2.53 10.54 -0.83
CA VAL A 154 3.58 10.81 0.15
C VAL A 154 2.97 10.85 1.52
N VAL A 155 3.55 10.08 2.44
CA VAL A 155 3.18 10.07 3.85
C VAL A 155 4.39 10.46 4.67
N ARG A 156 4.23 11.43 5.57
CA ARG A 156 5.22 11.78 6.57
C ARG A 156 4.61 11.62 7.95
N SER A 157 5.34 11.03 8.88
CA SER A 157 4.91 10.89 10.27
C SER A 157 6.06 11.06 11.24
N ALA A 158 5.78 11.76 12.34
CA ALA A 158 6.72 11.97 13.43
C ALA A 158 5.94 12.05 14.75
N GLY A 159 6.04 11.02 15.57
CA GLY A 159 5.25 10.91 16.81
C GLY A 159 3.75 10.92 16.52
N PHE A 160 3.05 11.92 17.05
CA PHE A 160 1.60 12.10 16.86
C PHE A 160 1.22 12.99 15.68
N LEU A 161 2.20 13.48 14.93
CA LEU A 161 1.96 14.30 13.74
C LEU A 161 2.12 13.44 12.49
N ALA A 162 1.20 13.63 11.57
CA ALA A 162 1.29 13.04 10.24
C ALA A 162 0.74 14.02 9.21
N GLU A 163 1.33 13.99 8.03
CA GLU A 163 0.83 14.67 6.84
C GLU A 163 0.86 13.71 5.67
N PHE A 164 0.00 13.93 4.69
CA PHE A 164 0.07 13.23 3.41
C PHE A 164 -0.33 14.17 2.29
N PHE A 165 0.20 13.93 1.11
CA PHE A 165 -0.29 14.56 -0.11
C PHE A 165 -0.29 13.54 -1.26
N ILE A 166 -1.08 13.82 -2.30
CA ILE A 166 -1.22 12.97 -3.47
C ILE A 166 -0.85 13.80 -4.70
N GLN A 167 0.04 13.25 -5.53
CA GLN A 167 0.40 13.77 -6.84
C GLN A 167 -0.23 12.88 -7.91
N PHE A 168 -0.98 13.45 -8.83
CA PHE A 168 -1.56 12.76 -9.98
C PHE A 168 -1.71 13.73 -11.16
N HIS A 169 -1.66 13.21 -12.39
CA HIS A 169 -1.77 14.02 -13.60
C HIS A 169 -3.21 14.45 -13.87
N GLU A 170 -4.15 13.54 -13.67
CA GLU A 170 -5.56 13.76 -13.92
C GLU A 170 -6.40 13.06 -12.85
N HIS A 171 -7.44 13.71 -12.41
CA HIS A 171 -8.40 13.15 -11.46
C HIS A 171 -9.81 13.43 -11.95
N THR A 172 -10.57 12.36 -12.19
CA THR A 172 -12.00 12.42 -12.52
C THR A 172 -12.80 11.92 -11.34
N SER A 173 -13.71 12.73 -10.82
CA SER A 173 -14.65 12.31 -9.78
C SER A 173 -16.07 12.24 -10.33
N GLU A 174 -16.78 11.15 -10.08
CA GLU A 174 -18.20 11.03 -10.38
C GLU A 174 -19.00 11.43 -9.13
N HIS A 175 -19.86 12.42 -9.28
CA HIS A 175 -20.83 12.80 -8.26
C HIS A 175 -22.09 11.94 -8.41
N ILE A 176 -22.33 11.01 -7.49
CA ILE A 176 -23.62 10.30 -7.40
C ILE A 176 -24.60 11.23 -6.71
N PHE A 177 -25.53 11.82 -7.43
CA PHE A 177 -26.67 12.52 -6.85
C PHE A 177 -27.67 11.49 -6.32
N ILE A 178 -27.71 11.31 -5.01
CA ILE A 178 -28.78 10.56 -4.37
C ILE A 178 -30.02 11.45 -4.36
N TYR A 179 -30.94 11.24 -5.29
CA TYR A 179 -32.28 11.83 -5.23
C TYR A 179 -32.99 11.20 -4.03
N GLN A 180 -33.10 11.93 -2.94
CA GLN A 180 -34.12 11.63 -1.93
C GLN A 180 -35.47 12.06 -2.49
N SER A 181 -36.33 11.08 -2.80
CA SER A 181 -37.73 11.39 -3.08
C SER A 181 -38.34 12.03 -1.84
N PRO A 182 -39.03 13.18 -1.97
CA PRO A 182 -39.80 13.71 -0.86
C PRO A 182 -40.91 12.71 -0.49
N ILE A 183 -41.01 12.45 0.81
CA ILE A 183 -42.06 11.64 1.45
C ILE A 183 -43.39 12.36 1.31
#